data_010a8d7820a2e64819bb19bb8675955b
#
_entry.id   010a8d7820a2e64819bb19bb8675955b
#
_cell.length_a   1.000
_cell.length_b   1.000
_cell.length_c   1.000
_cell.angle_alpha   90.00
_cell.angle_beta   90.00
_cell.angle_gamma   90.00
#
_symmetry.space_group_name_H-M   'P 1'
#
loop_
_entity.id
_entity.type
_entity.pdbx_description
1 polymer ?
#
loop_
_entity_poly.entity_id
_entity_poly.type
_entity_poly.pdbx_seq_one_letter_code
_entity_poly.pdbx_strand_id
1 'polypeptide(L)'
;MAFRDFGFPEVQQTLGLTLAEADLFRGVPALELSPAFSERMHGDIALALAINTEKARSEFIIAPVLSELRRLLGGRFGLFSGVEFDVDASRGLNGYCDFILTRSPLQSVLTAPVVTIVEAKNDNLRSGLGQCIAAMVAAQEFNAKSSSPAIVHGVVTTGSAWKFLRLEGAEVTLDVEEYFIAELGRIMGILAQILTAAEMGTIAARPRLNL
;
A
#
# COMPACT_ATOMS: atom_id res chain seq x y z
N MET A 1 14.94 -0.74 -18.09
CA MET A 1 13.73 -0.13 -17.50
C MET A 1 13.51 -0.77 -16.14
N ALA A 2 13.10 -0.01 -15.14
CA ALA A 2 12.77 -0.45 -13.80
C ALA A 2 11.52 0.30 -13.33
N PHE A 3 10.95 -0.02 -12.16
CA PHE A 3 9.74 0.66 -11.65
C PHE A 3 9.80 2.17 -11.74
N ARG A 4 10.92 2.77 -11.35
CA ARG A 4 11.14 4.22 -11.35
C ARG A 4 11.06 4.88 -12.72
N ASP A 5 11.18 4.11 -13.80
CA ASP A 5 11.17 4.62 -15.18
C ASP A 5 9.75 4.74 -15.76
N PHE A 6 8.74 4.23 -15.05
CA PHE A 6 7.35 4.34 -15.46
C PHE A 6 6.75 5.68 -15.06
N GLY A 7 6.35 6.46 -16.07
CA GLY A 7 5.59 7.69 -15.88
C GLY A 7 4.09 7.45 -15.78
N PHE A 8 3.36 8.45 -15.30
CA PHE A 8 1.89 8.47 -15.31
C PHE A 8 1.40 9.64 -16.18
N PRO A 9 0.52 9.41 -17.17
CA PRO A 9 -0.31 8.19 -17.36
C PRO A 9 0.28 7.12 -18.30
N GLU A 10 1.51 7.26 -18.80
CA GLU A 10 2.11 6.41 -19.84
C GLU A 10 2.21 4.94 -19.45
N VAL A 11 2.28 4.62 -18.16
CA VAL A 11 2.28 3.26 -17.60
C VAL A 11 1.06 2.45 -18.06
N GLN A 12 -0.08 3.11 -18.27
CA GLN A 12 -1.30 2.51 -18.79
C GLN A 12 -1.07 1.82 -20.13
N GLN A 13 -0.49 2.53 -21.09
CA GLN A 13 -0.23 1.99 -22.43
C GLN A 13 0.87 0.94 -22.41
N THR A 14 1.93 1.20 -21.64
CA THR A 14 3.10 0.32 -21.55
C THR A 14 2.75 -1.05 -20.98
N LEU A 15 1.85 -1.12 -20.01
CA LEU A 15 1.46 -2.37 -19.34
C LEU A 15 0.08 -2.89 -19.74
N GLY A 16 -0.61 -2.25 -20.70
CA GLY A 16 -1.91 -2.69 -21.21
C GLY A 16 -3.04 -2.56 -20.19
N LEU A 17 -3.03 -1.49 -19.39
CA LEU A 17 -3.99 -1.27 -18.31
C LEU A 17 -5.12 -0.33 -18.74
N THR A 18 -6.24 -0.43 -18.03
CA THR A 18 -7.32 0.57 -18.05
C THR A 18 -7.29 1.37 -16.76
N LEU A 19 -7.62 2.66 -16.85
CA LEU A 19 -7.71 3.55 -15.68
C LEU A 19 -9.16 3.90 -15.39
N ALA A 20 -9.54 3.84 -14.13
CA ALA A 20 -10.83 4.25 -13.61
C ALA A 20 -10.63 5.14 -12.37
N GLU A 21 -11.66 5.86 -11.99
CA GLU A 21 -11.71 6.63 -10.75
C GLU A 21 -12.98 6.26 -9.97
N ALA A 22 -12.84 6.05 -8.67
CA ALA A 22 -13.96 5.75 -7.77
C ALA A 22 -13.64 6.17 -6.34
N ASP A 23 -14.68 6.32 -5.53
CA ASP A 23 -14.56 6.45 -4.08
C ASP A 23 -14.38 5.04 -3.48
N LEU A 24 -13.13 4.63 -3.31
CA LEU A 24 -12.78 3.25 -2.93
C LEU A 24 -13.07 2.94 -1.46
N PHE A 25 -13.01 3.95 -0.59
CA PHE A 25 -13.01 3.76 0.86
C PHE A 25 -14.06 4.60 1.59
N ARG A 26 -15.17 4.90 0.90
CA ARG A 26 -16.31 5.57 1.53
C ARG A 26 -16.80 4.80 2.74
N GLY A 27 -16.90 5.48 3.87
CA GLY A 27 -17.46 4.91 5.09
C GLY A 27 -16.52 3.96 5.84
N VAL A 28 -15.27 3.82 5.44
CA VAL A 28 -14.28 3.09 6.24
C VAL A 28 -14.07 3.81 7.57
N PRO A 29 -14.27 3.12 8.72
CA PRO A 29 -14.10 3.74 10.02
C PRO A 29 -12.64 4.06 10.32
N ALA A 30 -12.40 5.17 11.01
CA ALA A 30 -11.09 5.48 11.54
C ALA A 30 -10.72 4.48 12.67
N LEU A 31 -9.44 4.08 12.73
CA LEU A 31 -8.90 3.37 13.89
C LEU A 31 -8.69 4.35 15.03
N GLU A 32 -9.02 3.90 16.23
CA GLU A 32 -8.68 4.61 17.45
C GLU A 32 -7.19 4.45 17.74
N LEU A 33 -6.49 5.57 17.87
CA LEU A 33 -5.06 5.62 18.15
C LEU A 33 -4.81 5.88 19.62
N SER A 34 -3.80 5.22 20.19
CA SER A 34 -3.44 5.49 21.58
C SER A 34 -2.90 6.91 21.73
N PRO A 35 -3.17 7.58 22.88
CA PRO A 35 -2.63 8.93 23.14
C PRO A 35 -1.10 9.00 22.99
N ALA A 36 -0.39 7.97 23.47
CA ALA A 36 1.07 7.90 23.38
C ALA A 36 1.57 7.84 21.92
N PHE A 37 0.88 7.10 21.03
CA PHE A 37 1.22 7.07 19.61
C PHE A 37 0.92 8.41 18.95
N SER A 38 -0.22 9.01 19.25
CA SER A 38 -0.63 10.31 18.68
C SER A 38 0.36 11.43 19.08
N GLU A 39 0.78 11.45 20.34
CA GLU A 39 1.76 12.44 20.84
C GLU A 39 3.13 12.26 20.16
N ARG A 40 3.62 11.02 20.05
CA ARG A 40 4.86 10.74 19.34
C ARG A 40 4.77 11.17 17.89
N MET A 41 3.71 10.80 17.18
CA MET A 41 3.51 11.17 15.78
C MET A 41 3.47 12.68 15.57
N HIS A 42 2.90 13.45 16.52
CA HIS A 42 2.91 14.90 16.44
C HIS A 42 4.33 15.47 16.37
N GLY A 43 5.24 14.99 17.21
CA GLY A 43 6.66 15.39 17.19
C GLY A 43 7.39 14.92 15.94
N ASP A 44 7.20 13.65 15.55
CA ASP A 44 7.87 13.04 14.41
C ASP A 44 7.44 13.69 13.08
N ILE A 45 6.15 14.02 12.92
CA ILE A 45 5.63 14.76 11.77
C ILE A 45 6.28 16.15 11.68
N ALA A 46 6.32 16.90 12.78
CA ALA A 46 6.93 18.22 12.79
C ALA A 46 8.41 18.17 12.38
N LEU A 47 9.14 17.17 12.89
CA LEU A 47 10.55 16.96 12.54
C LEU A 47 10.71 16.60 11.05
N ALA A 48 9.93 15.65 10.54
CA ALA A 48 9.99 15.22 9.14
C ALA A 48 9.71 16.36 8.17
N LEU A 49 8.71 17.20 8.49
CA LEU A 49 8.34 18.35 7.67
C LEU A 49 9.42 19.46 7.72
N ALA A 50 10.08 19.65 8.86
CA ALA A 50 11.18 20.60 9.00
C ALA A 50 12.42 20.18 8.19
N ILE A 51 12.77 18.88 8.20
CA ILE A 51 13.87 18.30 7.39
C ILE A 51 13.50 18.33 5.89
N ASN A 52 12.26 18.04 5.56
CA ASN A 52 11.67 18.10 4.23
C ASN A 52 12.44 17.29 3.15
N THR A 53 12.82 16.06 3.47
CA THR A 53 13.35 15.08 2.52
C THR A 53 12.44 13.85 2.43
N GLU A 54 12.41 13.16 1.29
CA GLU A 54 11.68 11.90 1.11
C GLU A 54 12.07 10.88 2.17
N LYS A 55 13.37 10.77 2.47
CA LYS A 55 13.89 9.88 3.49
C LYS A 55 13.36 10.22 4.89
N ALA A 56 13.35 11.49 5.30
CA ALA A 56 12.82 11.88 6.59
C ALA A 56 11.32 11.61 6.70
N ARG A 57 10.55 11.87 5.64
CA ARG A 57 9.12 11.56 5.59
C ARG A 57 8.87 10.05 5.68
N SER A 58 9.67 9.25 4.99
CA SER A 58 9.60 7.79 5.06
C SER A 58 9.92 7.27 6.46
N GLU A 59 11.00 7.73 7.09
CA GLU A 59 11.48 7.22 8.38
C GLU A 59 10.65 7.71 9.58
N PHE A 60 10.21 8.97 9.58
CA PHE A 60 9.54 9.57 10.73
C PHE A 60 8.01 9.60 10.62
N ILE A 61 7.45 9.39 9.42
CA ILE A 61 5.99 9.36 9.25
C ILE A 61 5.52 8.00 8.75
N ILE A 62 5.97 7.56 7.56
CA ILE A 62 5.39 6.40 6.88
C ILE A 62 5.73 5.10 7.61
N ALA A 63 7.01 4.87 7.93
CA ALA A 63 7.44 3.67 8.63
C ALA A 63 6.82 3.53 10.04
N PRO A 64 6.75 4.57 10.89
CA PRO A 64 6.03 4.53 12.16
C PRO A 64 4.53 4.19 12.01
N VAL A 65 3.83 4.76 11.01
CA VAL A 65 2.41 4.45 10.74
C VAL A 65 2.23 2.98 10.39
N LEU A 66 3.03 2.45 9.48
CA LEU A 66 2.95 1.04 9.06
C LEU A 66 3.36 0.07 10.18
N SER A 67 4.36 0.43 10.98
CA SER A 67 4.81 -0.35 12.13
C SER A 67 3.75 -0.41 13.23
N GLU A 68 3.11 0.73 13.54
CA GLU A 68 2.01 0.78 14.51
C GLU A 68 0.80 -0.01 14.02
N LEU A 69 0.46 0.10 12.73
CA LEU A 69 -0.59 -0.72 12.13
C LEU A 69 -0.31 -2.22 12.31
N ARG A 70 0.95 -2.65 12.08
CA ARG A 70 1.36 -4.04 12.30
C ARG A 70 1.18 -4.47 13.75
N ARG A 71 1.52 -3.61 14.69
CA ARG A 71 1.33 -3.84 16.13
C ARG A 71 -0.17 -3.98 16.46
N LEU A 72 -1.02 -3.06 15.99
CA LEU A 72 -2.47 -3.07 16.22
C LEU A 72 -3.14 -4.32 15.63
N LEU A 73 -2.67 -4.79 14.47
CA LEU A 73 -3.16 -6.02 13.84
C LEU A 73 -2.46 -7.29 14.36
N GLY A 74 -1.76 -7.22 15.51
CA GLY A 74 -1.16 -8.38 16.18
C GLY A 74 -0.07 -9.08 15.37
N GLY A 75 0.65 -8.36 14.51
CA GLY A 75 1.74 -8.93 13.69
C GLY A 75 1.29 -9.87 12.57
N ARG A 76 0.00 -9.87 12.22
CA ARG A 76 -0.58 -10.84 11.27
C ARG A 76 -0.26 -10.60 9.80
N PHE A 77 0.50 -9.58 9.48
CA PHE A 77 0.96 -9.30 8.12
C PHE A 77 2.47 -9.02 8.07
N GLY A 78 3.09 -9.26 6.91
CA GLY A 78 4.49 -8.94 6.65
C GLY A 78 4.63 -7.48 6.21
N LEU A 79 5.60 -6.78 6.81
CA LEU A 79 5.98 -5.40 6.46
C LEU A 79 7.45 -5.40 6.04
N PHE A 80 7.70 -5.12 4.77
CA PHE A 80 9.05 -5.04 4.22
C PHE A 80 9.33 -3.60 3.80
N SER A 81 10.52 -3.09 4.10
CA SER A 81 10.93 -1.73 3.80
C SER A 81 12.24 -1.73 3.01
N GLY A 82 12.29 -0.98 1.89
CA GLY A 82 13.46 -0.82 1.06
C GLY A 82 13.96 -2.13 0.45
N VAL A 83 13.06 -2.97 -0.05
CA VAL A 83 13.42 -4.29 -0.59
C VAL A 83 13.43 -4.30 -2.11
N GLU A 84 14.40 -5.04 -2.66
CA GLU A 84 14.42 -5.35 -4.08
C GLU A 84 13.27 -6.31 -4.43
N PHE A 85 12.54 -5.99 -5.49
CA PHE A 85 11.38 -6.76 -5.93
C PHE A 85 11.42 -6.96 -7.44
N ASP A 86 12.09 -8.02 -7.86
CA ASP A 86 12.31 -8.37 -9.25
C ASP A 86 11.38 -9.51 -9.68
N VAL A 87 10.45 -9.22 -10.59
CA VAL A 87 9.46 -10.18 -11.07
C VAL A 87 9.61 -10.47 -12.56
N ASP A 88 9.77 -9.43 -13.39
CA ASP A 88 10.03 -9.52 -14.83
C ASP A 88 10.84 -8.33 -15.32
N ALA A 89 12.16 -8.47 -15.29
CA ALA A 89 13.10 -7.44 -15.72
C ALA A 89 12.98 -7.11 -17.23
N SER A 90 12.50 -8.04 -18.05
CA SER A 90 12.33 -7.82 -19.50
C SER A 90 11.25 -6.79 -19.79
N ARG A 91 10.25 -6.68 -18.92
CA ARG A 91 9.16 -5.69 -18.98
C ARG A 91 9.37 -4.49 -18.05
N GLY A 92 10.52 -4.41 -17.38
CA GLY A 92 10.81 -3.36 -16.42
C GLY A 92 10.09 -3.54 -15.05
N LEU A 93 9.50 -4.71 -14.79
CA LEU A 93 8.84 -5.02 -13.53
C LEU A 93 9.88 -5.49 -12.50
N ASN A 94 10.79 -4.59 -12.18
CA ASN A 94 11.91 -4.83 -11.26
C ASN A 94 12.38 -3.52 -10.62
N GLY A 95 13.01 -3.64 -9.46
CA GLY A 95 13.60 -2.52 -8.72
C GLY A 95 13.24 -2.54 -7.24
N TYR A 96 13.48 -1.42 -6.57
CA TYR A 96 13.20 -1.29 -5.14
C TYR A 96 11.80 -0.75 -4.91
N CYS A 97 11.12 -1.31 -3.90
CA CYS A 97 9.89 -0.78 -3.35
C CYS A 97 10.17 -0.17 -1.97
N ASP A 98 9.62 1.01 -1.69
CA ASP A 98 9.79 1.64 -0.38
C ASP A 98 9.17 0.79 0.72
N PHE A 99 7.92 0.33 0.52
CA PHE A 99 7.31 -0.66 1.41
C PHE A 99 6.43 -1.65 0.65
N ILE A 100 6.48 -2.92 1.11
CA ILE A 100 5.61 -4.00 0.65
C ILE A 100 4.89 -4.59 1.86
N LEU A 101 3.56 -4.74 1.75
CA LEU A 101 2.74 -5.41 2.76
C LEU A 101 2.21 -6.72 2.19
N THR A 102 2.36 -7.81 2.94
CA THR A 102 1.90 -9.15 2.56
C THR A 102 0.92 -9.69 3.60
N ARG A 103 -0.01 -10.55 3.21
CA ARG A 103 -0.86 -11.24 4.19
C ARG A 103 -0.16 -12.34 4.96
N SER A 104 1.04 -12.73 4.55
CA SER A 104 1.86 -13.65 5.33
C SER A 104 2.50 -12.91 6.51
N PRO A 105 2.44 -13.43 7.74
CA PRO A 105 3.10 -12.83 8.90
C PRO A 105 4.63 -13.02 8.90
N LEU A 106 5.15 -13.83 7.96
CA LEU A 106 6.57 -14.15 7.87
C LEU A 106 7.39 -12.91 7.48
N GLN A 107 8.43 -12.59 8.27
CA GLN A 107 9.28 -11.41 8.07
C GLN A 107 10.66 -11.73 7.49
N SER A 108 11.09 -12.99 7.51
CA SER A 108 12.42 -13.39 7.02
C SER A 108 12.52 -13.47 5.51
N VAL A 109 11.38 -13.62 4.82
CA VAL A 109 11.31 -13.74 3.36
C VAL A 109 9.96 -13.20 2.86
N LEU A 110 10.00 -12.46 1.77
CA LEU A 110 8.81 -11.94 1.11
C LEU A 110 8.05 -13.09 0.44
N THR A 111 6.80 -13.29 0.85
CA THR A 111 5.92 -14.36 0.36
C THR A 111 4.58 -13.81 -0.09
N ALA A 112 3.97 -14.49 -1.06
CA ALA A 112 2.61 -14.16 -1.52
C ALA A 112 1.56 -14.46 -0.42
N PRO A 113 0.41 -13.76 -0.45
CA PRO A 113 0.10 -12.70 -1.38
C PRO A 113 0.66 -11.34 -0.94
N VAL A 114 1.31 -10.65 -1.86
CA VAL A 114 1.56 -9.20 -1.74
C VAL A 114 0.24 -8.47 -1.97
N VAL A 115 -0.18 -7.65 -1.05
CA VAL A 115 -1.49 -7.00 -1.11
C VAL A 115 -1.43 -5.49 -1.14
N THR A 116 -0.29 -4.91 -0.75
CA THR A 116 -0.11 -3.45 -0.80
C THR A 116 1.32 -3.08 -1.15
N ILE A 117 1.46 -2.17 -2.10
CA ILE A 117 2.70 -1.47 -2.42
C ILE A 117 2.56 -0.04 -1.93
N VAL A 118 3.54 0.46 -1.19
CA VAL A 118 3.58 1.86 -0.74
C VAL A 118 4.81 2.53 -1.34
N GLU A 119 4.56 3.63 -2.04
CA GLU A 119 5.57 4.46 -2.69
C GLU A 119 5.65 5.81 -1.99
N ALA A 120 6.82 6.14 -1.47
CA ALA A 120 7.08 7.40 -0.81
C ALA A 120 7.54 8.45 -1.82
N LYS A 121 7.10 9.70 -1.64
CA LYS A 121 7.54 10.87 -2.42
C LYS A 121 7.76 12.06 -1.51
N ASN A 122 8.55 13.02 -1.99
CA ASN A 122 8.81 14.22 -1.19
C ASN A 122 7.63 15.20 -1.20
N ASP A 123 7.12 15.55 -2.36
CA ASP A 123 6.18 16.68 -2.51
C ASP A 123 5.03 16.45 -3.50
N ASN A 124 5.14 15.47 -4.41
CA ASN A 124 4.16 15.28 -5.48
C ASN A 124 3.70 13.83 -5.59
N LEU A 125 2.45 13.57 -5.20
CA LEU A 125 1.85 12.23 -5.29
C LEU A 125 1.80 11.73 -6.74
N ARG A 126 1.51 12.61 -7.72
CA ARG A 126 1.37 12.21 -9.12
C ARG A 126 2.66 11.61 -9.69
N SER A 127 3.83 12.08 -9.24
CA SER A 127 5.13 11.57 -9.69
C SER A 127 5.39 10.11 -9.28
N GLY A 128 4.73 9.62 -8.24
CA GLY A 128 4.84 8.24 -7.76
C GLY A 128 3.84 7.26 -8.38
N LEU A 129 2.80 7.75 -9.07
CA LEU A 129 1.72 6.88 -9.56
C LEU A 129 2.22 5.83 -10.56
N GLY A 130 3.04 6.22 -11.53
CA GLY A 130 3.56 5.29 -12.53
C GLY A 130 4.41 4.18 -11.94
N GLN A 131 5.33 4.54 -11.05
CA GLN A 131 6.18 3.59 -10.31
C GLN A 131 5.34 2.66 -9.43
N CYS A 132 4.39 3.19 -8.66
CA CYS A 132 3.50 2.41 -7.81
C CYS A 132 2.67 1.42 -8.64
N ILE A 133 2.06 1.86 -9.74
CA ILE A 133 1.26 1.00 -10.63
C ILE A 133 2.12 -0.13 -11.22
N ALA A 134 3.34 0.15 -11.68
CA ALA A 134 4.24 -0.88 -12.21
C ALA A 134 4.58 -1.93 -11.13
N ALA A 135 4.86 -1.50 -9.90
CA ALA A 135 5.11 -2.40 -8.77
C ALA A 135 3.85 -3.19 -8.35
N MET A 136 2.64 -2.60 -8.49
CA MET A 136 1.37 -3.32 -8.27
C MET A 136 1.18 -4.44 -9.31
N VAL A 137 1.50 -4.18 -10.58
CA VAL A 137 1.44 -5.21 -11.65
C VAL A 137 2.44 -6.33 -11.35
N ALA A 138 3.66 -6.00 -10.95
CA ALA A 138 4.64 -6.99 -10.51
C ALA A 138 4.11 -7.83 -9.33
N ALA A 139 3.49 -7.20 -8.34
CA ALA A 139 2.91 -7.89 -7.20
C ALA A 139 1.77 -8.85 -7.61
N GLN A 140 0.92 -8.44 -8.56
CA GLN A 140 -0.13 -9.29 -9.10
C GLN A 140 0.46 -10.53 -9.81
N GLU A 141 1.51 -10.35 -10.62
CA GLU A 141 2.18 -11.46 -11.29
C GLU A 141 2.93 -12.39 -10.30
N PHE A 142 3.56 -11.82 -9.28
CA PHE A 142 4.19 -12.58 -8.20
C PHE A 142 3.16 -13.45 -7.46
N ASN A 143 2.00 -12.88 -7.15
CA ASN A 143 0.91 -13.61 -6.51
C ASN A 143 0.37 -14.73 -7.41
N ALA A 144 0.23 -14.48 -8.71
CA ALA A 144 -0.24 -15.48 -9.68
C ALA A 144 0.72 -16.68 -9.79
N LYS A 145 2.05 -16.44 -9.81
CA LYS A 145 3.07 -17.50 -9.81
C LYS A 145 2.99 -18.40 -8.56
N SER A 146 2.50 -17.86 -7.46
CA SER A 146 2.34 -18.58 -6.18
C SER A 146 0.92 -19.15 -6.00
N SER A 147 0.07 -19.15 -7.03
CA SER A 147 -1.34 -19.57 -6.96
C SER A 147 -2.14 -18.86 -5.86
N SER A 148 -1.78 -17.62 -5.59
CA SER A 148 -2.39 -16.77 -4.56
C SER A 148 -2.92 -15.46 -5.17
N PRO A 149 -3.84 -15.52 -6.16
CA PRO A 149 -4.36 -14.31 -6.78
C PRO A 149 -5.00 -13.42 -5.70
N ALA A 150 -4.68 -12.15 -5.76
CA ALA A 150 -5.23 -11.17 -4.84
C ALA A 150 -5.37 -9.82 -5.55
N ILE A 151 -6.36 -9.04 -5.14
CA ILE A 151 -6.42 -7.63 -5.45
C ILE A 151 -5.19 -6.98 -4.81
N VAL A 152 -4.46 -6.19 -5.60
CA VAL A 152 -3.30 -5.44 -5.11
C VAL A 152 -3.70 -3.98 -4.95
N HIS A 153 -3.43 -3.42 -3.79
CA HIS A 153 -3.61 -1.99 -3.54
C HIS A 153 -2.28 -1.25 -3.68
N GLY A 154 -2.35 -0.02 -4.15
CA GLY A 154 -1.24 0.90 -4.18
C GLY A 154 -1.48 2.06 -3.22
N VAL A 155 -0.42 2.59 -2.69
CA VAL A 155 -0.42 3.82 -1.91
C VAL A 155 0.72 4.69 -2.39
N VAL A 156 0.42 5.90 -2.80
CA VAL A 156 1.45 6.92 -3.02
C VAL A 156 1.31 7.95 -1.92
N THR A 157 2.39 8.27 -1.24
CA THR A 157 2.32 9.18 -0.09
C THR A 157 3.52 10.09 0.01
N THR A 158 3.28 11.31 0.47
CA THR A 158 4.32 12.25 0.93
C THR A 158 4.49 12.20 2.45
N GLY A 159 3.86 11.25 3.14
CA GLY A 159 3.70 11.27 4.58
C GLY A 159 2.60 12.22 5.05
N SER A 160 2.49 13.41 4.44
CA SER A 160 1.43 14.39 4.77
C SER A 160 0.13 14.12 4.03
N ALA A 161 0.21 13.67 2.78
CA ALA A 161 -0.91 13.31 1.92
C ALA A 161 -0.75 11.88 1.42
N TRP A 162 -1.86 11.18 1.28
CA TRP A 162 -1.95 9.77 0.93
C TRP A 162 -2.99 9.57 -0.17
N LYS A 163 -2.61 8.86 -1.24
CA LYS A 163 -3.47 8.49 -2.37
C LYS A 163 -3.51 6.98 -2.50
N PHE A 164 -4.69 6.42 -2.57
CA PHE A 164 -4.88 4.98 -2.69
C PHE A 164 -5.26 4.59 -4.12
N LEU A 165 -4.84 3.38 -4.50
CA LEU A 165 -5.12 2.75 -5.77
C LEU A 165 -5.53 1.30 -5.54
N ARG A 166 -6.25 0.72 -6.51
CA ARG A 166 -6.65 -0.68 -6.53
C ARG A 166 -6.39 -1.25 -7.91
N LEU A 167 -5.68 -2.37 -7.99
CA LEU A 167 -5.48 -3.14 -9.22
C LEU A 167 -6.25 -4.45 -9.13
N GLU A 168 -7.15 -4.66 -10.09
CA GLU A 168 -7.88 -5.91 -10.26
C GLU A 168 -7.87 -6.31 -11.75
N GLY A 169 -7.23 -7.43 -12.08
CA GLY A 169 -6.99 -7.81 -13.47
C GLY A 169 -6.14 -6.77 -14.20
N ALA A 170 -6.68 -6.15 -15.25
CA ALA A 170 -6.03 -5.08 -16.01
C ALA A 170 -6.56 -3.68 -15.66
N GLU A 171 -7.45 -3.55 -14.68
CA GLU A 171 -8.03 -2.26 -14.29
C GLU A 171 -7.32 -1.71 -13.05
N VAL A 172 -6.83 -0.48 -13.18
CA VAL A 172 -6.34 0.34 -12.06
C VAL A 172 -7.39 1.38 -11.74
N THR A 173 -7.95 1.31 -10.56
CA THR A 173 -8.86 2.33 -10.04
C THR A 173 -8.09 3.26 -9.10
N LEU A 174 -8.11 4.55 -9.39
CA LEU A 174 -7.61 5.59 -8.49
C LEU A 174 -8.72 6.02 -7.55
N ASP A 175 -8.45 6.11 -6.26
CA ASP A 175 -9.40 6.73 -5.34
C ASP A 175 -9.58 8.20 -5.73
N VAL A 176 -10.81 8.71 -5.74
CA VAL A 176 -11.09 10.14 -5.99
C VAL A 176 -10.61 11.01 -4.83
N GLU A 177 -10.58 10.46 -3.62
CA GLU A 177 -10.17 11.17 -2.41
C GLU A 177 -8.64 11.18 -2.24
N GLU A 178 -8.14 12.20 -1.55
CA GLU A 178 -6.82 12.26 -0.93
C GLU A 178 -7.01 12.35 0.58
N TYR A 179 -6.18 11.62 1.32
CA TYR A 179 -6.25 11.55 2.78
C TYR A 179 -5.07 12.29 3.37
N PHE A 180 -5.31 13.08 4.39
CA PHE A 180 -4.26 13.89 5.01
C PHE A 180 -3.88 13.35 6.38
N ILE A 181 -2.62 13.52 6.76
CA ILE A 181 -2.05 13.02 8.01
C ILE A 181 -2.80 13.51 9.26
N ALA A 182 -3.53 14.61 9.15
CA ALA A 182 -4.41 15.08 10.23
C ALA A 182 -5.55 14.07 10.52
N GLU A 183 -5.89 13.21 9.57
CA GLU A 183 -6.85 12.13 9.70
C GLU A 183 -6.17 10.75 9.79
N LEU A 184 -5.06 10.67 10.53
CA LEU A 184 -4.22 9.47 10.60
C LEU A 184 -5.02 8.19 10.95
N GLY A 185 -5.98 8.29 11.84
CA GLY A 185 -6.86 7.17 12.19
C GLY A 185 -7.63 6.63 10.97
N ARG A 186 -8.08 7.50 10.06
CA ARG A 186 -8.77 7.10 8.83
C ARG A 186 -7.82 6.42 7.85
N ILE A 187 -6.62 6.96 7.65
CA ILE A 187 -5.57 6.32 6.82
C ILE A 187 -5.28 4.91 7.34
N MET A 188 -5.08 4.76 8.64
CA MET A 188 -4.82 3.46 9.25
C MET A 188 -6.02 2.52 9.18
N GLY A 189 -7.25 3.04 9.25
CA GLY A 189 -8.49 2.28 9.04
C GLY A 189 -8.56 1.68 7.64
N ILE A 190 -8.25 2.47 6.61
CA ILE A 190 -8.20 2.01 5.21
C ILE A 190 -7.15 0.91 5.04
N LEU A 191 -5.93 1.12 5.53
CA LEU A 191 -4.87 0.13 5.46
C LEU A 191 -5.23 -1.16 6.20
N ALA A 192 -5.87 -1.05 7.37
CA ALA A 192 -6.36 -2.21 8.11
C ALA A 192 -7.42 -2.99 7.33
N GLN A 193 -8.38 -2.31 6.72
CA GLN A 193 -9.40 -2.94 5.88
C GLN A 193 -8.77 -3.70 4.70
N ILE A 194 -7.82 -3.10 3.99
CA ILE A 194 -7.10 -3.75 2.88
C ILE A 194 -6.43 -5.05 3.35
N LEU A 195 -5.75 -5.02 4.49
CA LEU A 195 -5.01 -6.16 5.00
C LEU A 195 -5.91 -7.28 5.52
N THR A 196 -7.09 -6.95 6.05
CA THR A 196 -8.03 -7.91 6.67
C THR A 196 -9.18 -8.35 5.76
N ALA A 197 -9.36 -7.74 4.59
CA ALA A 197 -10.49 -7.99 3.69
C ALA A 197 -10.70 -9.45 3.27
N ALA A 198 -9.64 -10.27 3.23
CA ALA A 198 -9.77 -11.69 2.91
C ALA A 198 -10.39 -12.53 4.05
N GLU A 199 -10.27 -12.10 5.30
CA GLU A 199 -10.84 -12.81 6.44
C GLU A 199 -12.38 -12.70 6.44
N MET A 200 -12.92 -11.61 5.92
CA MET A 200 -14.37 -11.37 5.84
C MET A 200 -15.05 -12.22 4.74
N GLY A 201 -14.36 -12.51 3.64
CA GLY A 201 -14.87 -13.35 2.55
C GLY A 201 -15.00 -14.83 2.93
N THR A 202 -14.17 -15.33 3.84
CA THR A 202 -14.16 -16.73 4.28
C THR A 202 -15.26 -17.03 5.30
N ILE A 203 -15.74 -16.04 6.05
CA ILE A 203 -16.81 -16.21 7.05
C ILE A 203 -18.19 -16.32 6.38
N ALA A 204 -18.38 -15.69 5.21
CA ALA A 204 -19.65 -15.74 4.48
C ALA A 204 -19.93 -17.08 3.78
N ALA A 205 -18.95 -17.96 3.66
CA ALA A 205 -19.02 -19.23 2.91
C ALA A 205 -19.15 -20.49 3.79
N ARG A 206 -19.52 -20.38 5.08
CA ARG A 206 -19.81 -21.57 5.88
C ARG A 206 -21.22 -22.08 5.53
N PRO A 207 -21.37 -23.30 4.99
CA PRO A 207 -22.68 -23.87 4.74
C PRO A 207 -23.43 -24.05 6.06
N ARG A 208 -24.72 -23.65 6.07
CA ARG A 208 -25.62 -23.99 7.16
C ARG A 208 -25.69 -25.51 7.25
N LEU A 209 -25.22 -26.09 8.33
CA LEU A 209 -25.57 -27.47 8.68
C LEU A 209 -27.07 -27.49 8.95
N ASN A 210 -27.80 -28.19 8.05
CA ASN A 210 -29.17 -28.59 8.31
C ASN A 210 -29.13 -29.69 9.37
N LEU A 211 -29.71 -29.41 10.55
CA LEU A 211 -30.17 -30.42 11.51
C LEU A 211 -31.60 -30.84 11.14
#